data_aa76d990ca469b39d872fd36d599eca3
#
_entry.id   aa76d990ca469b39d872fd36d599eca3
#
_cell.length_a   1.000
_cell.length_b   1.000
_cell.length_c   1.000
_cell.angle_alpha   90.00
_cell.angle_beta   90.00
_cell.angle_gamma   90.00
#
_symmetry.space_group_name_H-M   'P 1'
#
loop_
_entity.id
_entity.type
_entity.pdbx_description
1 polymer ?
#
loop_
_entity_poly.entity_id
_entity_poly.type
_entity_poly.pdbx_seq_one_letter_code
_entity_poly.pdbx_strand_id
1 'polypeptide(L)'
;MRPLRGQDLPLLLFTGLCVVVVGWWFHGHYTLSFQSPVRLSFQSPFVVAERVISGGATEAQADQQGHRLSAWQQYACREFGADCRLALAIQRAENPQGKCEIYHYNADGTLDWGYFQINTVHLKRPGLNLRDLLDCKANIDFAYQLYRENGGFSPWSTFKNGAYRRFMSQ
;
A
#
# COMPACT_ATOMS: atom_id res chain seq x y z
N MET A 1 26.36 48.21 44.71
CA MET A 1 25.03 47.81 44.32
C MET A 1 24.47 48.86 43.36
N ARG A 2 24.43 48.57 42.08
CA ARG A 2 23.83 49.45 41.06
C ARG A 2 22.80 48.66 40.29
N PRO A 3 21.57 49.15 40.07
CA PRO A 3 20.57 48.50 39.28
C PRO A 3 20.83 48.75 37.79
N LEU A 4 20.73 47.68 36.97
CA LEU A 4 20.81 47.75 35.52
C LEU A 4 19.48 48.25 34.94
N ARG A 5 19.61 49.26 34.10
CA ARG A 5 18.54 49.88 33.32
C ARG A 5 18.02 48.95 32.26
N GLY A 6 16.69 48.92 32.11
CA GLY A 6 16.03 48.31 30.98
C GLY A 6 16.42 48.96 29.65
N GLN A 7 16.52 48.14 28.64
CA GLN A 7 16.65 48.58 27.25
C GLN A 7 15.37 48.21 26.50
N ASP A 8 14.83 49.23 25.87
CA ASP A 8 13.59 49.22 25.09
C ASP A 8 13.74 48.36 23.86
N LEU A 9 12.81 47.41 23.67
CA LEU A 9 12.63 46.73 22.40
C LEU A 9 11.71 47.55 21.50
N PRO A 10 12.09 47.85 20.26
CA PRO A 10 11.18 48.50 19.33
C PRO A 10 10.11 47.50 18.84
N LEU A 11 8.88 47.93 18.99
CA LEU A 11 7.68 47.32 18.49
C LEU A 11 7.65 47.40 16.94
N LEU A 12 8.02 46.32 16.25
CA LEU A 12 7.85 46.25 14.79
C LEU A 12 6.38 45.93 14.48
N LEU A 13 5.65 46.96 14.10
CA LEU A 13 4.32 46.88 13.50
C LEU A 13 4.46 46.27 12.09
N PHE A 14 4.12 44.97 11.95
CA PHE A 14 3.87 44.40 10.66
C PHE A 14 2.44 44.76 10.22
N THR A 15 2.32 45.76 9.40
CA THR A 15 1.12 46.07 8.63
C THR A 15 0.93 45.01 7.58
N GLY A 16 0.08 44.04 7.87
CA GLY A 16 -0.36 43.01 6.90
C GLY A 16 -1.21 43.68 5.82
N LEU A 17 -0.71 43.74 4.61
CA LEU A 17 -1.42 44.17 3.41
C LEU A 17 -2.38 43.05 3.01
N CYS A 18 -3.68 43.17 3.36
CA CYS A 18 -4.73 42.32 2.81
C CYS A 18 -4.97 42.71 1.35
N VAL A 19 -4.43 41.94 0.43
CA VAL A 19 -4.82 42.00 -0.98
C VAL A 19 -6.14 41.28 -1.16
N VAL A 20 -7.22 42.01 -1.20
CA VAL A 20 -8.54 41.51 -1.60
C VAL A 20 -8.54 41.41 -3.12
N VAL A 21 -8.36 40.21 -3.64
CA VAL A 21 -8.58 39.95 -5.08
C VAL A 21 -10.07 39.78 -5.30
N VAL A 22 -10.70 40.84 -5.77
CA VAL A 22 -12.10 40.80 -6.25
C VAL A 22 -12.08 40.12 -7.62
N GLY A 23 -12.37 38.83 -7.61
CA GLY A 23 -12.57 38.06 -8.85
C GLY A 23 -13.87 38.48 -9.54
N TRP A 24 -13.73 39.11 -10.68
CA TRP A 24 -14.86 39.45 -11.54
C TRP A 24 -15.50 38.19 -12.12
N TRP A 25 -16.82 38.16 -12.00
CA TRP A 25 -17.70 37.20 -12.65
C TRP A 25 -17.57 37.30 -14.16
N PHE A 26 -17.06 36.27 -14.80
CA PHE A 26 -17.38 36.00 -16.21
C PHE A 26 -18.27 34.75 -16.30
N HIS A 27 -19.54 34.98 -16.47
CA HIS A 27 -20.50 33.97 -16.96
C HIS A 27 -20.19 33.75 -18.43
N GLY A 28 -19.38 32.79 -18.74
CA GLY A 28 -19.21 32.27 -20.09
C GLY A 28 -19.87 30.90 -20.16
N HIS A 29 -21.07 30.82 -20.72
CA HIS A 29 -21.66 29.54 -21.10
C HIS A 29 -20.86 28.94 -22.26
N TYR A 30 -19.92 28.05 -21.95
CA TYR A 30 -19.34 27.22 -22.99
C TYR A 30 -20.09 25.90 -23.06
N THR A 31 -21.03 25.83 -24.01
CA THR A 31 -21.59 24.57 -24.48
C THR A 31 -20.54 23.87 -25.31
N LEU A 32 -19.78 22.95 -24.66
CA LEU A 32 -18.91 22.04 -25.39
C LEU A 32 -19.77 20.98 -26.07
N SER A 33 -20.08 21.22 -27.35
CA SER A 33 -20.60 20.21 -28.25
C SER A 33 -19.46 19.20 -28.55
N PHE A 34 -19.52 18.07 -27.90
CA PHE A 34 -18.67 16.93 -28.26
C PHE A 34 -19.20 16.31 -29.54
N GLN A 35 -18.67 16.74 -30.68
CA GLN A 35 -18.80 15.98 -31.92
C GLN A 35 -17.95 14.71 -31.76
N SER A 36 -18.60 13.57 -31.83
CA SER A 36 -17.99 12.25 -31.78
C SER A 36 -16.91 12.12 -32.86
N PRO A 37 -15.68 11.72 -32.51
CA PRO A 37 -14.67 11.48 -33.52
C PRO A 37 -15.04 10.27 -34.36
N VAL A 38 -14.85 10.46 -35.66
CA VAL A 38 -14.96 9.49 -36.73
C VAL A 38 -14.39 8.12 -36.34
N ARG A 39 -15.21 7.08 -36.47
CA ARG A 39 -14.76 5.68 -36.38
C ARG A 39 -13.83 5.39 -37.54
N LEU A 40 -12.54 5.40 -37.32
CA LEU A 40 -11.57 4.73 -38.18
C LEU A 40 -11.61 3.22 -37.87
N SER A 41 -12.35 2.48 -38.68
CA SER A 41 -12.32 1.02 -38.65
C SER A 41 -11.02 0.55 -39.30
N PHE A 42 -10.01 0.28 -38.50
CA PHE A 42 -8.89 -0.53 -38.95
C PHE A 42 -9.33 -1.99 -38.97
N GLN A 43 -9.69 -2.48 -40.15
CA GLN A 43 -9.80 -3.93 -40.40
C GLN A 43 -8.39 -4.51 -40.44
N SER A 44 -7.94 -5.05 -39.31
CA SER A 44 -6.77 -5.89 -39.25
C SER A 44 -7.17 -7.30 -39.71
N PRO A 45 -6.45 -7.90 -40.70
CA PRO A 45 -6.74 -9.26 -41.15
C PRO A 45 -6.07 -10.30 -40.24
N PHE A 46 -6.19 -10.15 -38.94
CA PHE A 46 -5.84 -11.24 -38.05
C PHE A 46 -7.15 -11.95 -37.68
N VAL A 47 -7.26 -13.19 -38.14
CA VAL A 47 -8.26 -14.16 -37.68
C VAL A 47 -7.99 -14.37 -36.19
N VAL A 48 -8.70 -13.63 -35.36
CA VAL A 48 -8.80 -13.91 -33.94
C VAL A 48 -9.69 -15.13 -33.85
N ALA A 49 -9.11 -16.28 -33.57
CA ALA A 49 -9.86 -17.45 -33.17
C ALA A 49 -10.70 -17.03 -31.95
N GLU A 50 -11.98 -16.96 -32.16
CA GLU A 50 -12.99 -16.67 -31.13
C GLU A 50 -12.92 -17.80 -30.10
N ARG A 51 -12.11 -17.60 -29.05
CA ARG A 51 -12.09 -18.47 -27.90
C ARG A 51 -13.37 -18.19 -27.14
N VAL A 52 -14.36 -19.05 -27.34
CA VAL A 52 -15.57 -19.08 -26.55
C VAL A 52 -15.15 -19.09 -25.07
N ILE A 53 -15.34 -17.95 -24.38
CA ILE A 53 -15.18 -17.84 -22.94
C ILE A 53 -16.42 -18.50 -22.31
N SER A 54 -16.38 -19.82 -22.22
CA SER A 54 -17.32 -20.53 -21.36
C SER A 54 -16.98 -20.18 -19.90
N GLY A 55 -17.99 -19.79 -19.15
CA GLY A 55 -18.06 -19.24 -17.82
C GLY A 55 -16.89 -19.55 -16.90
N GLY A 56 -16.21 -18.47 -16.47
CA GLY A 56 -15.02 -18.52 -15.67
C GLY A 56 -15.20 -19.12 -14.29
N ALA A 57 -14.75 -20.34 -14.13
CA ALA A 57 -14.14 -20.71 -12.87
C ALA A 57 -12.77 -19.99 -12.83
N THR A 58 -12.58 -19.12 -11.87
CA THR A 58 -11.28 -18.47 -11.63
C THR A 58 -10.25 -19.58 -11.46
N GLU A 59 -9.35 -19.75 -12.43
CA GLU A 59 -8.26 -20.72 -12.34
C GLU A 59 -7.51 -20.43 -11.03
N ALA A 60 -7.61 -21.32 -10.07
CA ALA A 60 -6.95 -21.19 -8.80
C ALA A 60 -5.45 -21.24 -9.06
N GLN A 61 -4.76 -20.13 -8.80
CA GLN A 61 -3.32 -20.08 -8.92
C GLN A 61 -2.70 -21.14 -8.01
N ALA A 62 -1.88 -22.00 -8.60
CA ALA A 62 -1.06 -22.96 -7.87
C ALA A 62 0.34 -22.38 -7.66
N ASP A 63 1.02 -22.80 -6.59
CA ASP A 63 2.44 -22.54 -6.43
C ASP A 63 3.24 -23.42 -7.42
N GLN A 64 4.57 -23.20 -7.46
CA GLN A 64 5.45 -23.90 -8.41
C GLN A 64 5.50 -25.43 -8.18
N GLN A 65 4.93 -25.92 -7.09
CA GLN A 65 4.84 -27.36 -6.74
C GLN A 65 3.45 -27.94 -6.95
N GLY A 66 2.52 -27.17 -7.54
CA GLY A 66 1.15 -27.59 -7.79
C GLY A 66 0.24 -27.53 -6.57
N HIS A 67 0.69 -26.94 -5.46
CA HIS A 67 -0.15 -26.71 -4.29
C HIS A 67 -1.07 -25.50 -4.54
N ARG A 68 -2.35 -25.70 -4.26
CA ARG A 68 -3.33 -24.63 -4.40
C ARG A 68 -3.12 -23.57 -3.34
N LEU A 69 -2.81 -22.33 -3.78
CA LEU A 69 -2.69 -21.19 -2.88
C LEU A 69 -4.01 -20.88 -2.16
N SER A 70 -3.95 -20.52 -0.89
CA SER A 70 -5.11 -19.98 -0.17
C SER A 70 -5.57 -18.66 -0.77
N ALA A 71 -6.80 -18.23 -0.47
CA ALA A 71 -7.35 -16.97 -0.97
C ALA A 71 -6.44 -15.77 -0.60
N TRP A 72 -5.87 -15.77 0.60
CA TRP A 72 -4.97 -14.68 1.06
C TRP A 72 -3.59 -14.75 0.43
N GLN A 73 -3.09 -15.93 0.13
CA GLN A 73 -1.85 -16.08 -0.65
C GLN A 73 -2.05 -15.60 -2.08
N GLN A 74 -3.18 -15.92 -2.71
CA GLN A 74 -3.52 -15.41 -4.04
C GLN A 74 -3.66 -13.88 -4.02
N TYR A 75 -4.29 -13.31 -2.98
CA TYR A 75 -4.40 -11.88 -2.82
C TYR A 75 -3.01 -11.23 -2.70
N ALA A 76 -2.16 -11.74 -1.81
CA ALA A 76 -0.78 -11.25 -1.66
C ALA A 76 0.00 -11.33 -2.98
N CYS A 77 -0.15 -12.42 -3.75
CA CYS A 77 0.49 -12.55 -5.05
C CYS A 77 0.04 -11.50 -6.06
N ARG A 78 -1.23 -11.09 -6.04
CA ARG A 78 -1.70 -9.98 -6.90
C ARG A 78 -1.05 -8.65 -6.53
N GLU A 79 -0.91 -8.37 -5.22
CA GLU A 79 -0.30 -7.13 -4.75
C GLU A 79 1.22 -7.08 -5.02
N PHE A 80 1.94 -8.15 -4.66
CA PHE A 80 3.41 -8.19 -4.79
C PHE A 80 3.91 -8.56 -6.20
N GLY A 81 3.04 -9.01 -7.10
CA GLY A 81 3.37 -9.28 -8.50
C GLY A 81 4.56 -10.23 -8.68
N ALA A 82 5.62 -9.77 -9.32
CA ALA A 82 6.82 -10.56 -9.59
C ALA A 82 7.51 -11.07 -8.30
N ASP A 83 7.35 -10.35 -7.19
CA ASP A 83 7.93 -10.73 -5.90
C ASP A 83 7.01 -11.61 -5.04
N CYS A 84 5.89 -12.11 -5.61
CA CYS A 84 4.92 -12.97 -4.93
C CYS A 84 5.59 -14.10 -4.14
N ARG A 85 6.48 -14.85 -4.79
CA ARG A 85 7.16 -15.99 -4.16
C ARG A 85 7.97 -15.58 -2.93
N LEU A 86 8.68 -14.47 -3.02
CA LEU A 86 9.46 -13.93 -1.90
C LEU A 86 8.55 -13.41 -0.79
N ALA A 87 7.47 -12.71 -1.14
CA ALA A 87 6.48 -12.24 -0.19
C ALA A 87 5.84 -13.39 0.61
N LEU A 88 5.45 -14.47 -0.07
CA LEU A 88 4.90 -15.65 0.59
C LEU A 88 5.91 -16.38 1.47
N ALA A 89 7.18 -16.43 1.06
CA ALA A 89 8.23 -17.01 1.89
C ALA A 89 8.49 -16.21 3.17
N ILE A 90 8.45 -14.88 3.08
CA ILE A 90 8.54 -13.99 4.24
C ILE A 90 7.31 -14.14 5.13
N GLN A 91 6.11 -14.12 4.54
CA GLN A 91 4.86 -14.32 5.29
C GLN A 91 4.89 -15.65 6.07
N ARG A 92 5.31 -16.74 5.44
CA ARG A 92 5.45 -18.05 6.12
C ARG A 92 6.50 -18.04 7.22
N ALA A 93 7.56 -17.28 7.08
CA ALA A 93 8.59 -17.14 8.12
C ALA A 93 8.09 -16.32 9.32
N GLU A 94 7.28 -15.29 9.08
CA GLU A 94 6.68 -14.44 10.12
C GLU A 94 5.48 -15.12 10.79
N ASN A 95 4.64 -15.77 10.00
CA ASN A 95 3.38 -16.36 10.43
C ASN A 95 3.15 -17.71 9.72
N PRO A 96 3.74 -18.81 10.21
CA PRO A 96 3.64 -20.12 9.58
C PRO A 96 2.19 -20.66 9.49
N GLN A 97 1.31 -20.17 10.37
CA GLN A 97 -0.10 -20.59 10.38
C GLN A 97 -0.94 -19.86 9.32
N GLY A 98 -0.46 -18.75 8.76
CA GLY A 98 -1.19 -17.92 7.80
C GLY A 98 -2.49 -17.33 8.34
N LYS A 99 -2.57 -17.12 9.66
CA LYS A 99 -3.75 -16.54 10.33
C LYS A 99 -3.69 -15.02 10.32
N CYS A 100 -4.85 -14.38 10.25
CA CYS A 100 -4.96 -12.92 10.28
C CYS A 100 -5.05 -12.39 11.72
N GLU A 101 -5.82 -13.08 12.54
CA GLU A 101 -6.06 -12.72 13.94
C GLU A 101 -5.02 -13.36 14.86
N ILE A 102 -3.75 -13.01 14.65
CA ILE A 102 -2.62 -13.52 15.43
C ILE A 102 -1.67 -12.36 15.78
N TYR A 103 -1.01 -12.50 16.91
CA TYR A 103 0.05 -11.55 17.31
C TYR A 103 1.22 -12.29 17.95
N HIS A 104 2.37 -11.62 17.94
CA HIS A 104 3.58 -12.07 18.58
C HIS A 104 4.17 -10.95 19.45
N TYR A 105 4.59 -11.29 20.68
CA TYR A 105 5.28 -10.37 21.57
C TYR A 105 6.78 -10.31 21.25
N ASN A 106 7.31 -9.10 21.12
CA ASN A 106 8.72 -8.85 20.96
C ASN A 106 9.39 -8.53 22.31
N ALA A 107 10.69 -8.80 22.42
CA ALA A 107 11.45 -8.55 23.65
C ALA A 107 11.52 -7.06 24.05
N ASP A 108 11.30 -6.15 23.09
CA ASP A 108 11.26 -4.70 23.30
C ASP A 108 9.88 -4.17 23.75
N GLY A 109 8.94 -5.07 24.00
CA GLY A 109 7.57 -4.74 24.41
C GLY A 109 6.63 -4.35 23.27
N THR A 110 7.08 -4.38 22.01
CA THR A 110 6.21 -4.20 20.84
C THR A 110 5.48 -5.50 20.50
N LEU A 111 4.50 -5.40 19.62
CA LEU A 111 3.72 -6.55 19.12
C LEU A 111 3.75 -6.53 17.60
N ASP A 112 3.86 -7.70 17.02
CA ASP A 112 3.70 -7.91 15.59
C ASP A 112 2.34 -8.56 15.33
N TRP A 113 1.59 -8.06 14.34
CA TRP A 113 0.18 -8.39 14.15
C TRP A 113 -0.11 -8.93 12.76
N GLY A 114 -0.98 -9.92 12.72
CA GLY A 114 -1.69 -10.34 11.52
C GLY A 114 -0.87 -11.16 10.54
N TYR A 115 -1.31 -11.12 9.29
CA TYR A 115 -0.84 -12.01 8.24
C TYR A 115 0.66 -11.85 7.94
N PHE A 116 1.14 -10.61 7.83
CA PHE A 116 2.56 -10.24 7.60
C PHE A 116 3.28 -9.78 8.88
N GLN A 117 2.71 -9.98 10.06
CA GLN A 117 3.30 -9.62 11.35
C GLN A 117 3.78 -8.16 11.38
N ILE A 118 2.85 -7.24 11.18
CA ILE A 118 3.13 -5.81 11.17
C ILE A 118 3.29 -5.29 12.60
N ASN A 119 4.42 -4.63 12.87
CA ASN A 119 4.76 -4.15 14.21
C ASN A 119 3.88 -2.97 14.65
N THR A 120 3.52 -2.93 15.94
CA THR A 120 2.71 -1.86 16.57
C THR A 120 3.29 -0.47 16.43
N VAL A 121 4.59 -0.31 16.17
CA VAL A 121 5.20 1.02 15.93
C VAL A 121 4.54 1.75 14.76
N HIS A 122 3.96 1.01 13.81
CA HIS A 122 3.26 1.56 12.67
C HIS A 122 1.88 2.14 12.99
N LEU A 123 1.28 1.80 14.15
CA LEU A 123 0.00 2.39 14.60
C LEU A 123 0.08 3.91 14.85
N LYS A 124 1.28 4.48 14.87
CA LYS A 124 1.48 5.93 14.91
C LYS A 124 1.15 6.63 13.58
N ARG A 125 0.96 5.87 12.50
CA ARG A 125 0.62 6.43 11.19
C ARG A 125 -0.85 6.83 11.15
N PRO A 126 -1.18 8.00 10.59
CA PRO A 126 -2.57 8.42 10.44
C PRO A 126 -3.38 7.40 9.61
N GLY A 127 -4.58 7.07 10.08
CA GLY A 127 -5.51 6.18 9.37
C GLY A 127 -5.27 4.68 9.56
N LEU A 128 -4.18 4.26 10.22
CA LEU A 128 -3.96 2.85 10.56
C LEU A 128 -4.39 2.59 12.01
N ASN A 129 -5.15 1.54 12.23
CA ASN A 129 -5.58 1.12 13.55
C ASN A 129 -5.37 -0.39 13.76
N LEU A 130 -5.55 -0.86 15.01
CA LEU A 130 -5.31 -2.26 15.35
C LEU A 130 -6.25 -3.23 14.60
N ARG A 131 -7.49 -2.83 14.32
CA ARG A 131 -8.43 -3.67 13.57
C ARG A 131 -7.93 -3.93 12.16
N ASP A 132 -7.30 -2.94 11.51
CA ASP A 132 -6.71 -3.09 10.18
C ASP A 132 -5.56 -4.11 10.21
N LEU A 133 -4.77 -4.13 11.29
CA LEU A 133 -3.69 -5.12 11.43
C LEU A 133 -4.18 -6.55 11.65
N LEU A 134 -5.40 -6.73 12.15
CA LEU A 134 -6.06 -8.03 12.34
C LEU A 134 -6.91 -8.46 11.14
N ASP A 135 -7.25 -7.54 10.24
CA ASP A 135 -7.89 -7.86 8.96
C ASP A 135 -6.86 -8.31 7.94
N CYS A 136 -7.06 -9.47 7.33
CA CYS A 136 -6.08 -10.02 6.38
C CYS A 136 -5.82 -9.11 5.20
N LYS A 137 -6.89 -8.56 4.61
CA LYS A 137 -6.74 -7.72 3.43
C LYS A 137 -5.98 -6.45 3.78
N ALA A 138 -6.41 -5.74 4.82
CA ALA A 138 -5.77 -4.50 5.24
C ALA A 138 -4.32 -4.72 5.68
N ASN A 139 -4.03 -5.84 6.34
CA ASN A 139 -2.67 -6.22 6.73
C ASN A 139 -1.77 -6.48 5.51
N ILE A 140 -2.26 -7.16 4.48
CA ILE A 140 -1.53 -7.39 3.22
C ILE A 140 -1.31 -6.07 2.48
N ASP A 141 -2.34 -5.24 2.37
CA ASP A 141 -2.26 -3.91 1.74
C ASP A 141 -1.19 -3.05 2.41
N PHE A 142 -1.18 -3.03 3.74
CA PHE A 142 -0.19 -2.27 4.50
C PHE A 142 1.23 -2.87 4.38
N ALA A 143 1.35 -4.19 4.37
CA ALA A 143 2.62 -4.86 4.09
C ALA A 143 3.16 -4.47 2.71
N TYR A 144 2.30 -4.43 1.69
CA TYR A 144 2.69 -3.97 0.35
C TYR A 144 3.09 -2.49 0.33
N GLN A 145 2.38 -1.64 1.08
CA GLN A 145 2.79 -0.25 1.23
C GLN A 145 4.20 -0.13 1.84
N LEU A 146 4.48 -0.86 2.93
CA LEU A 146 5.83 -0.89 3.54
C LEU A 146 6.90 -1.39 2.56
N TYR A 147 6.59 -2.45 1.81
CA TYR A 147 7.48 -2.97 0.76
C TYR A 147 7.82 -1.88 -0.26
N ARG A 148 6.84 -1.14 -0.75
CA ARG A 148 7.06 -0.08 -1.73
C ARG A 148 7.85 1.09 -1.17
N GLU A 149 7.52 1.54 0.03
CA GLU A 149 8.20 2.66 0.70
C GLU A 149 9.69 2.39 0.95
N ASN A 150 10.04 1.11 1.18
CA ASN A 150 11.41 0.71 1.50
C ASN A 150 12.17 0.11 0.30
N GLY A 151 11.55 0.05 -0.88
CA GLY A 151 12.13 -0.57 -2.07
C GLY A 151 12.38 -2.07 -1.90
N GLY A 152 11.60 -2.76 -1.04
CA GLY A 152 11.75 -4.18 -0.79
C GLY A 152 11.38 -4.61 0.63
N PHE A 153 11.80 -5.82 1.00
CA PHE A 153 11.41 -6.47 2.25
C PHE A 153 12.31 -6.16 3.46
N SER A 154 13.12 -5.11 3.40
CA SER A 154 13.99 -4.70 4.51
C SER A 154 13.27 -4.41 5.85
N PRO A 155 11.97 -4.05 5.91
CA PRO A 155 11.26 -3.93 7.18
C PRO A 155 11.17 -5.23 7.98
N TRP A 156 11.16 -6.40 7.33
CA TRP A 156 10.98 -7.69 7.99
C TRP A 156 12.30 -8.26 8.51
N SER A 157 12.31 -8.64 9.78
CA SER A 157 13.48 -9.24 10.44
C SER A 157 13.84 -10.58 9.81
N THR A 158 12.86 -11.39 9.44
CA THR A 158 13.02 -12.67 8.76
C THR A 158 13.66 -12.57 7.38
N PHE A 159 13.46 -11.44 6.70
CA PHE A 159 14.18 -11.13 5.47
C PHE A 159 15.65 -10.81 5.77
N LYS A 160 15.92 -9.93 6.73
CA LYS A 160 17.30 -9.50 7.10
C LYS A 160 18.16 -10.66 7.59
N ASN A 161 17.61 -11.55 8.42
CA ASN A 161 18.33 -12.68 8.97
C ASN A 161 18.32 -13.93 8.07
N GLY A 162 17.59 -13.89 6.95
CA GLY A 162 17.52 -14.97 5.98
C GLY A 162 16.60 -16.14 6.35
N ALA A 163 15.80 -16.03 7.42
CA ALA A 163 14.90 -17.11 7.86
C ALA A 163 13.85 -17.51 6.80
N TYR A 164 13.46 -16.57 5.92
CA TYR A 164 12.53 -16.84 4.81
C TYR A 164 13.05 -17.87 3.80
N ARG A 165 14.38 -18.04 3.67
CA ARG A 165 15.00 -18.88 2.64
C ARG A 165 14.54 -20.33 2.70
N ARG A 166 14.26 -20.86 3.90
CA ARG A 166 13.71 -22.21 4.10
C ARG A 166 12.36 -22.45 3.44
N PHE A 167 11.64 -21.37 3.12
CA PHE A 167 10.34 -21.41 2.47
C PHE A 167 10.39 -21.08 0.97
N MET A 168 11.57 -20.71 0.45
CA MET A 168 11.74 -20.44 -0.99
C MET A 168 11.78 -21.71 -1.84
N SER A 169 12.07 -22.84 -1.24
CA SER A 169 12.20 -24.15 -1.91
C SER A 169 10.97 -25.04 -1.73
N GLN A 170 9.92 -24.51 -1.10
CA GLN A 170 8.67 -25.22 -0.86
C GLN A 170 7.58 -24.84 -1.83
#